data_145c22ead493152ded12abfe29419089
#
_entry.id   145c22ead493152ded12abfe29419089
#
_cell.length_a   1.000
_cell.length_b   1.000
_cell.length_c   1.000
_cell.angle_alpha   90.00
_cell.angle_beta   90.00
_cell.angle_gamma   90.00
#
_symmetry.space_group_name_H-M   'P 1'
#
loop_
_entity.id
_entity.type
_entity.pdbx_description
1 polymer ?
#
loop_
_entity_poly.entity_id
_entity_poly.type
_entity_poly.pdbx_seq_one_letter_code
_entity_poly.pdbx_strand_id
1 'polypeptide(L)'
;MFFNMLAFELRYFVRQPSFYVTSLIFFFMAFFISSSSKFPLGGANVHMNSPFSIMLLTVTFCTFAMFLVVNFVASSAIRNSESKMDELVFSKPVNPLAYQSGRFFGAYLVVLVVFLTVPLGVFLGSQFGLLVGWLDSELVGPNKFIYYAAPFLYLAIPSLLVLSAIFNSVAVYFKTMMAVYVTAVVIYITYQLASIYFDDLAFRNIVVYADPFGLGSLIDLTRYWTVSDKNTEVLTLSGDFLINRILWVAISLAMFFGLGKLGNRVVSKKQKKQFAVSTFVKNKQAALISSAKNYKSKGVNTQSQLVMRSLFELKQVILSAPFMILAGVSITMLLAPLFAPIGAYGTTDWPLTQNMVGIIQNSSALFMFIIIAYYSAELVWRERHSGMGDIVDSFPVHNSVFWVSKIIALITAVCGLYLVGMMFTIAVQLFKGQFNLELGQYLFRLGYLTLLPFIMMAILAFFLQIISPNKYIGMGLFILYYIAQMVMGAYGFEHHMYHFSQSSSVPYSDINGYGHFLQGAHWYTLYWGALSVFLAIVGFALWHRGPSQTLRTRLSLVRYNMSLKGQIAAVISLLVFVGAGYNIYYNTRVINEFVTSDDNEALQVR
;
A
#
# COMPACT_ATOMS: atom_id res chain seq x y z
N MET A 1 -28.50 19.50 -16.83
CA MET A 1 -28.22 18.18 -16.24
C MET A 1 -26.75 17.97 -15.95
N PHE A 2 -25.85 18.18 -16.91
CA PHE A 2 -24.39 18.06 -16.71
C PHE A 2 -23.90 18.82 -15.47
N PHE A 3 -24.11 20.14 -15.39
CA PHE A 3 -23.67 20.97 -14.27
C PHE A 3 -24.31 20.57 -12.92
N ASN A 4 -25.56 20.09 -12.94
CA ASN A 4 -26.21 19.64 -11.71
C ASN A 4 -25.57 18.36 -11.17
N MET A 5 -25.17 17.42 -12.05
CA MET A 5 -24.46 16.20 -11.68
C MET A 5 -23.04 16.49 -11.22
N LEU A 6 -22.34 17.39 -11.90
CA LEU A 6 -21.02 17.85 -11.51
C LEU A 6 -21.03 18.47 -10.11
N ALA A 7 -21.96 19.41 -9.85
CA ALA A 7 -22.12 20.03 -8.55
C ALA A 7 -22.54 19.03 -7.46
N PHE A 8 -23.35 18.03 -7.81
CA PHE A 8 -23.74 16.96 -6.89
C PHE A 8 -22.52 16.13 -6.47
N GLU A 9 -21.68 15.68 -7.40
CA GLU A 9 -20.48 14.87 -7.09
C GLU A 9 -19.50 15.67 -6.23
N LEU A 10 -19.25 16.94 -6.54
CA LEU A 10 -18.42 17.81 -5.71
C LEU A 10 -18.93 17.90 -4.28
N ARG A 11 -20.22 18.21 -4.10
CA ARG A 11 -20.81 18.31 -2.75
C ARG A 11 -20.81 16.98 -2.01
N TYR A 12 -21.01 15.88 -2.73
CA TYR A 12 -21.02 14.53 -2.17
C TYR A 12 -19.66 14.15 -1.60
N PHE A 13 -18.59 14.31 -2.39
CA PHE A 13 -17.24 13.92 -1.94
C PHE A 13 -16.65 14.86 -0.91
N VAL A 14 -16.86 16.16 -1.00
CA VAL A 14 -16.40 17.13 0.01
C VAL A 14 -17.00 16.85 1.40
N ARG A 15 -18.19 16.26 1.48
CA ARG A 15 -18.79 15.87 2.76
C ARG A 15 -18.26 14.54 3.32
N GLN A 16 -17.47 13.81 2.57
CA GLN A 16 -16.92 12.53 3.03
C GLN A 16 -15.62 12.71 3.80
N PRO A 17 -15.42 11.99 4.92
CA PRO A 17 -14.16 12.00 5.65
C PRO A 17 -12.95 11.60 4.78
N SER A 18 -13.15 10.72 3.79
CA SER A 18 -12.09 10.28 2.87
C SER A 18 -11.46 11.44 2.10
N PHE A 19 -12.22 12.48 1.75
CA PHE A 19 -11.69 13.67 1.08
C PHE A 19 -10.64 14.39 1.94
N TYR A 20 -10.94 14.62 3.21
CA TYR A 20 -10.04 15.31 4.13
C TYR A 20 -8.82 14.44 4.48
N VAL A 21 -9.03 13.15 4.73
CA VAL A 21 -7.94 12.21 5.06
C VAL A 21 -6.95 12.12 3.89
N THR A 22 -7.43 11.92 2.66
CA THR A 22 -6.54 11.83 1.51
C THR A 22 -5.84 13.16 1.21
N SER A 23 -6.52 14.31 1.37
CA SER A 23 -5.92 15.63 1.23
C SER A 23 -4.79 15.86 2.25
N LEU A 24 -5.00 15.47 3.51
CA LEU A 24 -3.98 15.58 4.56
C LEU A 24 -2.79 14.65 4.29
N ILE A 25 -3.03 13.41 3.83
CA ILE A 25 -1.96 12.48 3.48
C ILE A 25 -1.08 13.08 2.38
N PHE A 26 -1.65 13.53 1.27
CA PHE A 26 -0.89 14.12 0.17
C PHE A 26 -0.17 15.41 0.57
N PHE A 27 -0.83 16.25 1.36
CA PHE A 27 -0.24 17.46 1.91
C PHE A 27 0.99 17.14 2.79
N PHE A 28 0.84 16.30 3.81
CA PHE A 28 1.93 16.00 4.73
C PHE A 28 3.06 15.22 4.07
N MET A 29 2.78 14.32 3.15
CA MET A 29 3.84 13.67 2.38
C MET A 29 4.69 14.69 1.62
N ALA A 30 4.05 15.60 0.88
CA ALA A 30 4.75 16.65 0.14
C ALA A 30 5.48 17.64 1.07
N PHE A 31 4.84 18.00 2.19
CA PHE A 31 5.39 18.87 3.22
C PHE A 31 6.69 18.30 3.82
N PHE A 32 6.67 17.06 4.29
CA PHE A 32 7.84 16.45 4.92
C PHE A 32 8.98 16.18 3.93
N ILE A 33 8.68 15.76 2.70
CA ILE A 33 9.71 15.57 1.68
C ILE A 33 10.43 16.90 1.40
N SER A 34 9.71 18.02 1.37
CA SER A 34 10.27 19.33 1.01
C SER A 34 10.86 20.08 2.20
N SER A 35 10.62 19.64 3.43
CA SER A 35 11.11 20.32 4.64
C SER A 35 12.50 19.88 5.10
N SER A 36 13.11 18.87 4.46
CA SER A 36 14.40 18.30 4.86
C SER A 36 15.30 18.05 3.66
N SER A 37 16.59 18.31 3.82
CA SER A 37 17.65 18.00 2.85
C SER A 37 17.91 16.50 2.67
N LYS A 38 17.33 15.65 3.55
CA LYS A 38 17.48 14.18 3.49
C LYS A 38 16.83 13.51 2.29
N PHE A 39 16.00 14.22 1.55
CA PHE A 39 15.39 13.77 0.29
C PHE A 39 15.87 14.66 -0.87
N PRO A 40 17.13 14.55 -1.34
CA PRO A 40 17.66 15.42 -2.37
C PRO A 40 16.92 15.19 -3.68
N LEU A 41 16.15 16.18 -4.11
CA LEU A 41 15.43 16.17 -5.37
C LEU A 41 16.27 16.85 -6.44
N GLY A 42 16.68 16.08 -7.45
CA GLY A 42 17.39 16.66 -8.59
C GLY A 42 18.92 16.72 -8.49
N GLY A 43 19.52 16.32 -7.38
CA GLY A 43 20.97 16.24 -7.18
C GLY A 43 21.54 17.29 -6.23
N ALA A 44 22.87 17.24 -6.00
CA ALA A 44 23.57 18.19 -5.14
C ALA A 44 23.42 19.64 -5.65
N ASN A 45 23.24 20.60 -4.76
CA ASN A 45 23.08 22.02 -5.04
C ASN A 45 21.83 22.42 -5.86
N VAL A 46 20.85 21.52 -6.00
CA VAL A 46 19.54 21.87 -6.56
C VAL A 46 18.61 22.25 -5.41
N HIS A 47 17.96 23.41 -5.54
CA HIS A 47 17.05 23.88 -4.49
C HIS A 47 15.85 22.96 -4.32
N MET A 48 15.40 22.74 -3.09
CA MET A 48 14.23 21.90 -2.79
C MET A 48 12.93 22.47 -3.36
N ASN A 49 12.83 23.78 -3.50
CA ASN A 49 11.73 24.49 -4.13
C ASN A 49 12.05 24.96 -5.57
N SER A 50 13.04 24.34 -6.22
CA SER A 50 13.35 24.65 -7.63
C SER A 50 12.24 24.16 -8.56
N PRO A 51 12.10 24.76 -9.76
CA PRO A 51 11.18 24.26 -10.77
C PRO A 51 11.38 22.77 -11.05
N PHE A 52 12.63 22.31 -11.16
CA PHE A 52 12.96 20.92 -11.44
C PHE A 52 12.54 19.98 -10.31
N SER A 53 12.83 20.33 -9.04
CA SER A 53 12.42 19.52 -7.88
C SER A 53 10.89 19.40 -7.79
N ILE A 54 10.17 20.50 -8.04
CA ILE A 54 8.70 20.53 -8.04
C ILE A 54 8.13 19.68 -9.19
N MET A 55 8.76 19.70 -10.39
CA MET A 55 8.38 18.84 -11.51
C MET A 55 8.52 17.36 -11.17
N LEU A 56 9.67 16.94 -10.64
CA LEU A 56 9.92 15.54 -10.23
C LEU A 56 8.92 15.08 -9.15
N LEU A 57 8.71 15.92 -8.12
CA LEU A 57 7.71 15.63 -7.09
C LEU A 57 6.31 15.49 -7.70
N THR A 58 5.92 16.40 -8.57
CA THR A 58 4.59 16.37 -9.19
C THR A 58 4.37 15.06 -9.95
N VAL A 59 5.34 14.61 -10.76
CA VAL A 59 5.23 13.32 -11.49
C VAL A 59 5.19 12.14 -10.53
N THR A 60 6.05 12.14 -9.50
CA THR A 60 6.06 11.10 -8.48
C THR A 60 4.71 11.01 -7.77
N PHE A 61 4.14 12.14 -7.36
CA PHE A 61 2.81 12.18 -6.76
C PHE A 61 1.69 11.77 -7.73
N CYS A 62 1.85 11.98 -9.05
CA CYS A 62 0.88 11.49 -10.04
C CYS A 62 0.82 9.95 -10.06
N THR A 63 1.92 9.25 -9.83
CA THR A 63 1.89 7.78 -9.72
C THR A 63 1.14 7.33 -8.47
N PHE A 64 1.32 7.99 -7.33
CA PHE A 64 0.55 7.72 -6.11
C PHE A 64 -0.91 8.14 -6.22
N ALA A 65 -1.23 9.10 -7.08
CA ALA A 65 -2.60 9.56 -7.32
C ALA A 65 -3.51 8.49 -7.94
N MET A 66 -2.99 7.33 -8.37
CA MET A 66 -3.83 6.18 -8.74
C MET A 66 -4.82 5.84 -7.62
N PHE A 67 -4.40 5.89 -6.35
CA PHE A 67 -5.27 5.64 -5.20
C PHE A 67 -6.37 6.70 -5.05
N LEU A 68 -6.07 7.98 -5.34
CA LEU A 68 -7.06 9.04 -5.37
C LEU A 68 -8.12 8.79 -6.45
N VAL A 69 -7.68 8.47 -7.65
CA VAL A 69 -8.55 8.26 -8.80
C VAL A 69 -9.46 7.05 -8.57
N VAL A 70 -8.92 5.96 -8.02
CA VAL A 70 -9.72 4.79 -7.65
C VAL A 70 -10.77 5.15 -6.60
N ASN A 71 -10.39 5.91 -5.57
CA ASN A 71 -11.29 6.27 -4.48
C ASN A 71 -12.44 7.20 -4.94
N PHE A 72 -12.17 8.16 -5.82
CA PHE A 72 -13.16 9.16 -6.20
C PHE A 72 -13.82 8.86 -7.55
N VAL A 73 -13.03 8.64 -8.61
CA VAL A 73 -13.58 8.49 -9.97
C VAL A 73 -14.20 7.11 -10.17
N ALA A 74 -13.48 6.04 -9.82
CA ALA A 74 -14.03 4.70 -9.99
C ALA A 74 -15.22 4.43 -9.08
N SER A 75 -15.16 4.86 -7.81
CA SER A 75 -16.29 4.73 -6.88
C SER A 75 -17.51 5.50 -7.36
N SER A 76 -17.34 6.71 -7.91
CA SER A 76 -18.43 7.45 -8.55
C SER A 76 -19.05 6.64 -9.67
N ALA A 77 -18.25 6.08 -10.57
CA ALA A 77 -18.74 5.32 -11.74
C ALA A 77 -19.57 4.07 -11.35
N ILE A 78 -19.17 3.35 -10.29
CA ILE A 78 -19.80 2.06 -9.89
C ILE A 78 -20.93 2.24 -8.88
N ARG A 79 -21.00 3.35 -8.16
CA ARG A 79 -21.92 3.57 -7.02
C ARG A 79 -23.37 3.15 -7.27
N ASN A 80 -23.92 3.45 -8.43
CA ASN A 80 -25.30 3.06 -8.76
C ASN A 80 -25.46 1.56 -8.94
N SER A 81 -24.47 0.91 -9.55
CA SER A 81 -24.49 -0.54 -9.77
C SER A 81 -24.34 -1.30 -8.47
N GLU A 82 -23.50 -0.84 -7.56
CA GLU A 82 -23.33 -1.44 -6.22
C GLU A 82 -24.60 -1.28 -5.35
N SER A 83 -25.23 -0.11 -5.41
CA SER A 83 -26.49 0.15 -4.70
C SER A 83 -27.73 -0.39 -5.40
N LYS A 84 -27.59 -1.08 -6.55
CA LYS A 84 -28.67 -1.61 -7.37
C LYS A 84 -29.72 -0.54 -7.81
N MET A 85 -29.27 0.70 -7.93
CA MET A 85 -30.12 1.85 -8.29
C MET A 85 -30.13 2.15 -9.79
N ASP A 86 -29.39 1.39 -10.62
CA ASP A 86 -29.28 1.61 -12.07
C ASP A 86 -30.67 1.66 -12.73
N GLU A 87 -31.53 0.69 -12.41
CA GLU A 87 -32.87 0.60 -13.01
C GLU A 87 -33.75 1.80 -12.65
N LEU A 88 -33.65 2.29 -11.41
CA LEU A 88 -34.41 3.45 -10.94
C LEU A 88 -33.94 4.75 -11.60
N VAL A 89 -32.63 4.91 -11.76
CA VAL A 89 -32.05 6.13 -12.39
C VAL A 89 -32.41 6.18 -13.88
N PHE A 90 -32.26 5.06 -14.59
CA PHE A 90 -32.51 5.00 -16.04
C PHE A 90 -33.99 4.77 -16.44
N SER A 91 -34.88 4.59 -15.44
CA SER A 91 -36.33 4.62 -15.70
C SER A 91 -36.87 6.04 -16.01
N LYS A 92 -36.09 7.08 -15.64
CA LYS A 92 -36.42 8.47 -15.94
C LYS A 92 -35.78 8.92 -17.26
N PRO A 93 -36.34 9.92 -17.96
CA PRO A 93 -35.79 10.45 -19.19
C PRO A 93 -34.52 11.25 -18.98
N VAL A 94 -33.45 10.52 -18.69
CA VAL A 94 -32.11 11.07 -18.39
C VAL A 94 -31.22 10.90 -19.61
N ASN A 95 -30.57 11.98 -20.07
CA ASN A 95 -29.54 11.87 -21.09
C ASN A 95 -28.30 11.14 -20.54
N PRO A 96 -27.98 9.90 -20.99
CA PRO A 96 -26.92 9.10 -20.41
C PRO A 96 -25.54 9.73 -20.53
N LEU A 97 -25.26 10.43 -21.63
CA LEU A 97 -23.97 11.11 -21.83
C LEU A 97 -23.81 12.30 -20.89
N ALA A 98 -24.84 13.15 -20.75
CA ALA A 98 -24.78 14.28 -19.83
C ALA A 98 -24.69 13.84 -18.37
N TYR A 99 -25.31 12.70 -18.04
CA TYR A 99 -25.23 12.09 -16.71
C TYR A 99 -23.82 11.55 -16.41
N GLN A 100 -23.28 10.71 -17.30
CA GLN A 100 -21.96 10.10 -17.12
C GLN A 100 -20.83 11.13 -17.15
N SER A 101 -20.88 12.10 -18.08
CA SER A 101 -19.88 13.17 -18.15
C SER A 101 -19.92 14.07 -16.92
N GLY A 102 -21.10 14.44 -16.41
CA GLY A 102 -21.23 15.22 -15.19
C GLY A 102 -20.62 14.52 -13.97
N ARG A 103 -20.81 13.21 -13.85
CA ARG A 103 -20.20 12.39 -12.80
C ARG A 103 -18.69 12.29 -12.96
N PHE A 104 -18.22 11.97 -14.16
CA PHE A 104 -16.80 11.83 -14.44
C PHE A 104 -16.03 13.12 -14.15
N PHE A 105 -16.45 14.24 -14.75
CA PHE A 105 -15.77 15.52 -14.53
C PHE A 105 -15.94 16.06 -13.10
N GLY A 106 -17.08 15.78 -12.44
CA GLY A 106 -17.27 16.12 -11.04
C GLY A 106 -16.30 15.37 -10.13
N ALA A 107 -16.14 14.07 -10.28
CA ALA A 107 -15.17 13.27 -9.53
C ALA A 107 -13.72 13.62 -9.89
N TYR A 108 -13.42 13.88 -11.16
CA TYR A 108 -12.11 14.34 -11.61
C TYR A 108 -11.71 15.67 -10.98
N LEU A 109 -12.63 16.64 -10.90
CA LEU A 109 -12.37 17.91 -10.21
C LEU A 109 -12.07 17.71 -8.72
N VAL A 110 -12.73 16.74 -8.05
CA VAL A 110 -12.40 16.39 -6.66
C VAL A 110 -10.95 15.89 -6.57
N VAL A 111 -10.51 15.03 -7.49
CA VAL A 111 -9.13 14.56 -7.55
C VAL A 111 -8.15 15.73 -7.73
N LEU A 112 -8.45 16.66 -8.62
CA LEU A 112 -7.61 17.87 -8.82
C LEU A 112 -7.54 18.74 -7.57
N VAL A 113 -8.65 18.94 -6.87
CA VAL A 113 -8.68 19.73 -5.63
C VAL A 113 -7.85 19.07 -4.53
N VAL A 114 -7.95 17.74 -4.37
CA VAL A 114 -7.10 16.99 -3.45
C VAL A 114 -5.63 17.12 -3.87
N PHE A 115 -5.32 16.97 -5.15
CA PHE A 115 -3.94 17.05 -5.65
C PHE A 115 -3.32 18.45 -5.52
N LEU A 116 -4.11 19.52 -5.48
CA LEU A 116 -3.63 20.88 -5.18
C LEU A 116 -2.95 21.00 -3.81
N THR A 117 -3.22 20.07 -2.89
CA THR A 117 -2.51 20.03 -1.60
C THR A 117 -1.03 19.68 -1.72
N VAL A 118 -0.61 19.04 -2.84
CA VAL A 118 0.81 18.72 -3.10
C VAL A 118 1.66 19.97 -3.29
N PRO A 119 1.40 20.85 -4.27
CA PRO A 119 2.18 22.09 -4.42
C PRO A 119 2.09 22.99 -3.19
N LEU A 120 0.97 23.00 -2.46
CA LEU A 120 0.86 23.71 -1.18
C LEU A 120 1.75 23.09 -0.11
N GLY A 121 1.82 21.76 -0.03
CA GLY A 121 2.70 21.03 0.88
C GLY A 121 4.18 21.33 0.59
N VAL A 122 4.59 21.34 -0.69
CA VAL A 122 5.96 21.67 -1.08
C VAL A 122 6.32 23.11 -0.70
N PHE A 123 5.43 24.07 -0.97
CA PHE A 123 5.64 25.46 -0.61
C PHE A 123 5.80 25.64 0.90
N LEU A 124 4.86 25.13 1.69
CA LEU A 124 4.89 25.29 3.15
C LEU A 124 6.01 24.47 3.79
N GLY A 125 6.32 23.28 3.25
CA GLY A 125 7.37 22.41 3.74
C GLY A 125 8.75 23.05 3.60
N SER A 126 9.09 23.61 2.44
CA SER A 126 10.36 24.29 2.21
C SER A 126 10.55 25.52 3.11
N GLN A 127 9.49 26.30 3.35
CA GLN A 127 9.55 27.45 4.26
C GLN A 127 9.67 27.03 5.72
N PHE A 128 8.92 25.99 6.13
CA PHE A 128 8.99 25.46 7.49
C PHE A 128 10.36 24.84 7.79
N GLY A 129 10.92 24.06 6.84
CA GLY A 129 12.25 23.47 6.97
C GLY A 129 13.34 24.51 7.20
N LEU A 130 13.25 25.64 6.47
CA LEU A 130 14.15 26.78 6.67
C LEU A 130 13.97 27.45 8.03
N LEU A 131 12.74 27.65 8.51
CA LEU A 131 12.44 28.27 9.80
C LEU A 131 12.92 27.44 10.99
N VAL A 132 12.83 26.12 10.90
CA VAL A 132 13.22 25.20 11.99
C VAL A 132 14.69 24.78 11.90
N GLY A 133 15.39 25.13 10.83
CA GLY A 133 16.80 24.76 10.62
C GLY A 133 16.99 23.31 10.14
N TRP A 134 15.95 22.67 9.59
CA TRP A 134 16.06 21.34 8.96
C TRP A 134 16.55 21.39 7.53
N LEU A 135 16.57 22.59 6.97
CA LEU A 135 16.97 22.86 5.59
C LEU A 135 17.90 24.08 5.57
N ASP A 136 19.05 23.91 4.94
CA ASP A 136 20.02 25.00 4.79
C ASP A 136 19.48 26.09 3.86
N SER A 137 19.82 27.33 4.18
CA SER A 137 19.37 28.51 3.39
C SER A 137 19.84 28.45 1.93
N GLU A 138 20.97 27.79 1.66
CA GLU A 138 21.53 27.62 0.32
C GLU A 138 20.71 26.65 -0.55
N LEU A 139 19.92 25.77 0.09
CA LEU A 139 19.06 24.79 -0.59
C LEU A 139 17.62 25.32 -0.85
N VAL A 140 17.34 26.57 -0.51
CA VAL A 140 16.03 27.18 -0.76
C VAL A 140 16.18 28.38 -1.67
N GLY A 141 15.66 28.27 -2.88
CA GLY A 141 15.64 29.34 -3.87
C GLY A 141 14.42 30.27 -3.73
N PRO A 142 14.33 31.29 -4.60
CA PRO A 142 13.21 32.22 -4.63
C PRO A 142 11.91 31.52 -5.01
N ASN A 143 10.85 31.73 -4.23
CA ASN A 143 9.52 31.20 -4.54
C ASN A 143 8.83 32.06 -5.61
N LYS A 144 8.53 31.45 -6.77
CA LYS A 144 7.73 32.06 -7.82
C LYS A 144 6.48 31.19 -8.06
N PHE A 145 5.32 31.79 -8.14
CA PHE A 145 4.06 31.08 -8.37
C PHE A 145 4.10 30.14 -9.60
N ILE A 146 4.79 30.57 -10.66
CA ILE A 146 4.90 29.81 -11.91
C ILE A 146 5.63 28.47 -11.71
N TYR A 147 6.55 28.35 -10.73
CA TYR A 147 7.26 27.10 -10.43
C TYR A 147 6.32 25.99 -9.96
N TYR A 148 5.22 26.37 -9.30
CA TYR A 148 4.18 25.45 -8.81
C TYR A 148 3.06 25.26 -9.85
N ALA A 149 2.67 26.36 -10.52
CA ALA A 149 1.56 26.34 -11.47
C ALA A 149 1.88 25.57 -12.76
N ALA A 150 3.08 25.70 -13.32
CA ALA A 150 3.45 25.05 -14.58
C ALA A 150 3.46 23.52 -14.46
N PRO A 151 4.09 22.87 -13.45
CA PRO A 151 4.00 21.43 -13.26
C PRO A 151 2.58 20.94 -12.98
N PHE A 152 1.80 21.70 -12.21
CA PHE A 152 0.41 21.34 -11.96
C PHE A 152 -0.41 21.34 -13.25
N LEU A 153 -0.29 22.37 -14.09
CA LEU A 153 -1.05 22.48 -15.34
C LEU A 153 -0.59 21.49 -16.41
N TYR A 154 0.73 21.31 -16.55
CA TYR A 154 1.30 20.58 -17.69
C TYR A 154 1.58 19.10 -17.39
N LEU A 155 1.80 18.72 -16.12
CA LEU A 155 2.02 17.36 -15.70
C LEU A 155 0.80 16.77 -14.96
N ALA A 156 0.34 17.42 -13.88
CA ALA A 156 -0.69 16.83 -13.02
C ALA A 156 -2.05 16.71 -13.73
N ILE A 157 -2.57 17.80 -14.31
CA ILE A 157 -3.88 17.79 -14.97
C ILE A 157 -3.97 16.71 -16.07
N PRO A 158 -3.05 16.62 -17.05
CA PRO A 158 -3.12 15.58 -18.08
C PRO A 158 -2.96 14.18 -17.51
N SER A 159 -2.00 13.95 -16.61
CA SER A 159 -1.74 12.61 -16.05
C SER A 159 -2.91 12.08 -15.22
N LEU A 160 -3.53 12.94 -14.41
CA LEU A 160 -4.72 12.59 -13.64
C LEU A 160 -5.93 12.36 -14.53
N LEU A 161 -6.03 13.05 -15.68
CA LEU A 161 -7.08 12.81 -16.67
C LEU A 161 -6.93 11.43 -17.32
N VAL A 162 -5.70 11.04 -17.68
CA VAL A 162 -5.38 9.70 -18.22
C VAL A 162 -5.83 8.61 -17.25
N LEU A 163 -5.38 8.68 -16.00
CA LEU A 163 -5.76 7.72 -14.97
C LEU A 163 -7.26 7.67 -14.75
N SER A 164 -7.91 8.85 -14.70
CA SER A 164 -9.35 8.96 -14.52
C SER A 164 -10.12 8.32 -15.67
N ALA A 165 -9.69 8.54 -16.91
CA ALA A 165 -10.32 7.94 -18.08
C ALA A 165 -10.18 6.42 -18.09
N ILE A 166 -8.98 5.89 -17.78
CA ILE A 166 -8.73 4.45 -17.71
C ILE A 166 -9.61 3.81 -16.63
N PHE A 167 -9.55 4.30 -15.40
CA PHE A 167 -10.25 3.68 -14.27
C PHE A 167 -11.77 3.83 -14.37
N ASN A 168 -12.26 4.97 -14.88
CA ASN A 168 -13.68 5.13 -15.18
C ASN A 168 -14.15 4.14 -16.25
N SER A 169 -13.36 3.95 -17.30
CA SER A 169 -13.69 3.01 -18.39
C SER A 169 -13.78 1.57 -17.90
N VAL A 170 -12.81 1.15 -17.11
CA VAL A 170 -12.79 -0.18 -16.48
C VAL A 170 -13.97 -0.34 -15.51
N ALA A 171 -14.22 0.68 -14.67
CA ALA A 171 -15.32 0.70 -13.72
C ALA A 171 -16.69 0.54 -14.41
N VAL A 172 -16.94 1.30 -15.47
CA VAL A 172 -18.20 1.24 -16.24
C VAL A 172 -18.36 -0.10 -16.98
N TYR A 173 -17.27 -0.66 -17.51
CA TYR A 173 -17.30 -1.91 -18.27
C TYR A 173 -17.51 -3.13 -17.38
N PHE A 174 -16.71 -3.30 -16.33
CA PHE A 174 -16.77 -4.46 -15.44
C PHE A 174 -17.78 -4.33 -14.31
N LYS A 175 -18.18 -3.12 -13.94
CA LYS A 175 -19.11 -2.81 -12.84
C LYS A 175 -18.69 -3.40 -11.49
N THR A 176 -17.39 -3.54 -11.26
CA THR A 176 -16.80 -4.06 -10.02
C THR A 176 -15.57 -3.25 -9.65
N MET A 177 -15.47 -2.82 -8.39
CA MET A 177 -14.27 -2.14 -7.88
C MET A 177 -13.00 -2.99 -8.01
N MET A 178 -13.17 -4.31 -7.94
CA MET A 178 -12.09 -5.24 -8.06
C MET A 178 -11.32 -5.13 -9.39
N ALA A 179 -12.04 -5.03 -10.51
CA ALA A 179 -11.41 -4.85 -11.82
C ALA A 179 -10.58 -3.55 -11.87
N VAL A 180 -11.04 -2.51 -11.18
CA VAL A 180 -10.31 -1.24 -11.10
C VAL A 180 -9.03 -1.37 -10.28
N TYR A 181 -9.07 -2.04 -9.13
CA TYR A 181 -7.87 -2.31 -8.33
C TYR A 181 -6.85 -3.14 -9.10
N VAL A 182 -7.30 -4.20 -9.81
CA VAL A 182 -6.43 -4.98 -10.70
C VAL A 182 -5.74 -4.08 -11.72
N THR A 183 -6.51 -3.23 -12.39
CA THR A 183 -5.99 -2.33 -13.41
C THR A 183 -4.98 -1.34 -12.83
N ALA A 184 -5.25 -0.78 -11.64
CA ALA A 184 -4.32 0.14 -10.98
C ALA A 184 -2.98 -0.54 -10.70
N VAL A 185 -3.03 -1.77 -10.19
CA VAL A 185 -1.84 -2.56 -9.91
C VAL A 185 -1.07 -2.89 -11.19
N VAL A 186 -1.76 -3.34 -12.25
CA VAL A 186 -1.13 -3.63 -13.55
C VAL A 186 -0.44 -2.39 -14.13
N ILE A 187 -1.11 -1.23 -14.11
CA ILE A 187 -0.51 0.03 -14.58
C ILE A 187 0.74 0.37 -13.76
N TYR A 188 0.66 0.26 -12.43
CA TYR A 188 1.79 0.56 -11.56
C TYR A 188 3.01 -0.33 -11.87
N ILE A 189 2.80 -1.65 -12.03
CA ILE A 189 3.88 -2.58 -12.37
C ILE A 189 4.47 -2.27 -13.73
N THR A 190 3.62 -2.14 -14.74
CA THR A 190 4.07 -1.87 -16.10
C THR A 190 4.88 -0.58 -16.14
N TYR A 191 4.46 0.42 -15.36
CA TYR A 191 5.18 1.67 -15.23
C TYR A 191 6.54 1.50 -14.56
N GLN A 192 6.61 0.77 -13.44
CA GLN A 192 7.88 0.51 -12.74
C GLN A 192 8.87 -0.31 -13.61
N LEU A 193 8.38 -1.26 -14.39
CA LEU A 193 9.20 -2.00 -15.32
C LEU A 193 9.69 -1.11 -16.50
N ALA A 194 8.83 -0.24 -17.00
CA ALA A 194 9.17 0.69 -18.07
C ALA A 194 10.18 1.76 -17.59
N SER A 195 10.11 2.17 -16.32
CA SER A 195 11.00 3.20 -15.77
C SER A 195 12.47 2.78 -15.75
N ILE A 196 12.77 1.49 -15.76
CA ILE A 196 14.15 0.97 -15.86
C ILE A 196 14.82 1.41 -17.17
N TYR A 197 14.03 1.61 -18.23
CA TYR A 197 14.52 2.00 -19.55
C TYR A 197 14.47 3.51 -19.83
N PHE A 198 14.09 4.34 -18.85
CA PHE A 198 13.92 5.80 -19.08
C PHE A 198 15.23 6.52 -19.33
N ASP A 199 16.33 6.03 -18.78
CA ASP A 199 17.67 6.60 -18.98
C ASP A 199 18.39 6.02 -20.20
N ASP A 200 17.87 4.94 -20.80
CA ASP A 200 18.49 4.27 -21.95
C ASP A 200 18.16 4.98 -23.26
N LEU A 201 19.20 5.47 -23.93
CA LEU A 201 19.11 6.17 -25.22
C LEU A 201 18.53 5.31 -26.34
N ALA A 202 18.69 3.97 -26.28
CA ALA A 202 18.16 3.06 -27.29
C ALA A 202 16.61 3.07 -27.30
N PHE A 203 15.98 3.27 -26.15
CA PHE A 203 14.53 3.28 -26.00
C PHE A 203 13.92 4.68 -25.94
N ARG A 204 14.74 5.73 -26.10
CA ARG A 204 14.31 7.14 -25.97
C ARG A 204 13.03 7.45 -26.74
N ASN A 205 12.95 7.11 -28.01
CA ASN A 205 11.79 7.40 -28.86
C ASN A 205 10.51 6.73 -28.38
N ILE A 206 10.60 5.54 -27.78
CA ILE A 206 9.44 4.84 -27.23
C ILE A 206 9.04 5.47 -25.89
N VAL A 207 9.99 5.68 -25.01
CA VAL A 207 9.77 6.20 -23.65
C VAL A 207 9.14 7.59 -23.67
N VAL A 208 9.67 8.49 -24.52
CA VAL A 208 9.19 9.87 -24.62
C VAL A 208 7.70 9.95 -24.97
N TYR A 209 7.20 9.08 -25.83
CA TYR A 209 5.79 9.11 -26.25
C TYR A 209 4.88 8.14 -25.49
N ALA A 210 5.41 7.00 -25.03
CA ALA A 210 4.61 5.95 -24.39
C ALA A 210 4.31 6.22 -22.92
N ASP A 211 5.01 7.13 -22.25
CA ASP A 211 4.83 7.44 -20.84
C ASP A 211 3.58 8.32 -20.59
N PRO A 212 2.55 7.79 -19.89
CA PRO A 212 1.33 8.53 -19.59
C PRO A 212 1.52 9.62 -18.53
N PHE A 213 2.54 9.52 -17.66
CA PHE A 213 2.83 10.50 -16.62
C PHE A 213 3.75 11.63 -17.10
N GLY A 214 4.55 11.36 -18.15
CA GLY A 214 5.46 12.32 -18.74
C GLY A 214 6.81 12.43 -18.06
N LEU A 215 7.18 11.47 -17.22
CA LEU A 215 8.52 11.43 -16.63
C LEU A 215 9.60 11.20 -17.69
N GLY A 216 9.36 10.28 -18.62
CA GLY A 216 10.31 9.99 -19.70
C GLY A 216 10.55 11.20 -20.61
N SER A 217 9.49 11.91 -21.00
CA SER A 217 9.62 13.14 -21.78
C SER A 217 10.20 14.31 -20.96
N LEU A 218 9.98 14.34 -19.65
CA LEU A 218 10.59 15.30 -18.74
C LEU A 218 12.10 15.05 -18.59
N ILE A 219 12.51 13.79 -18.37
CA ILE A 219 13.93 13.39 -18.29
C ILE A 219 14.66 13.76 -19.59
N ASP A 220 14.05 13.51 -20.74
CA ASP A 220 14.62 13.87 -22.03
C ASP A 220 14.78 15.38 -22.19
N LEU A 221 13.76 16.17 -21.85
CA LEU A 221 13.80 17.63 -21.89
C LEU A 221 14.88 18.21 -20.97
N THR A 222 15.06 17.63 -19.78
CA THR A 222 15.96 18.15 -18.74
C THR A 222 17.34 17.48 -18.71
N ARG A 223 17.60 16.57 -19.63
CA ARG A 223 18.83 15.74 -19.66
C ARG A 223 20.12 16.54 -19.61
N TYR A 224 20.15 17.66 -20.30
CA TYR A 224 21.35 18.51 -20.42
C TYR A 224 21.27 19.77 -19.54
N TRP A 225 20.28 19.85 -18.65
CA TRP A 225 20.17 21.00 -17.75
C TRP A 225 21.30 21.03 -16.74
N THR A 226 21.95 22.19 -16.66
CA THR A 226 22.92 22.49 -15.59
C THR A 226 22.20 22.68 -14.25
N VAL A 227 22.95 22.73 -13.16
CA VAL A 227 22.39 23.03 -11.83
C VAL A 227 21.66 24.40 -11.83
N SER A 228 22.21 25.38 -12.53
CA SER A 228 21.57 26.69 -12.70
C SER A 228 20.24 26.58 -13.43
N ASP A 229 20.19 25.84 -14.54
CA ASP A 229 18.96 25.64 -15.31
C ASP A 229 17.90 24.94 -14.48
N LYS A 230 18.28 23.88 -13.73
CA LYS A 230 17.39 23.15 -12.80
C LYS A 230 16.78 24.06 -11.74
N ASN A 231 17.53 25.09 -11.31
CA ASN A 231 17.08 26.04 -10.28
C ASN A 231 16.23 27.18 -10.83
N THR A 232 16.29 27.48 -12.13
CA THR A 232 15.67 28.72 -12.69
C THR A 232 14.71 28.46 -13.84
N GLU A 233 14.95 27.43 -14.68
CA GLU A 233 14.15 27.18 -15.87
C GLU A 233 12.77 26.61 -15.54
N VAL A 234 11.74 27.19 -16.15
CA VAL A 234 10.34 26.80 -15.97
C VAL A 234 9.93 25.79 -17.04
N LEU A 235 9.14 24.80 -16.66
CA LEU A 235 8.57 23.83 -17.59
C LEU A 235 7.76 24.51 -18.68
N THR A 236 8.16 24.33 -19.93
CA THR A 236 7.47 24.84 -21.10
C THR A 236 6.85 23.70 -21.91
N LEU A 237 5.66 23.94 -22.50
CA LEU A 237 5.03 23.02 -23.43
C LEU A 237 5.65 23.19 -24.81
N SER A 238 6.75 22.47 -25.07
CA SER A 238 7.47 22.53 -26.35
C SER A 238 7.94 21.14 -26.80
N GLY A 239 8.20 21.00 -28.09
CA GLY A 239 8.81 19.78 -28.66
C GLY A 239 8.05 18.50 -28.36
N ASP A 240 8.80 17.45 -28.05
CA ASP A 240 8.30 16.09 -27.80
C ASP A 240 7.42 16.01 -26.54
N PHE A 241 7.68 16.86 -25.54
CA PHE A 241 6.86 16.93 -24.34
C PHE A 241 5.41 17.39 -24.67
N LEU A 242 5.24 18.40 -25.52
CA LEU A 242 3.92 18.84 -25.97
C LEU A 242 3.18 17.74 -26.74
N ILE A 243 3.88 17.04 -27.64
CA ILE A 243 3.29 15.93 -28.42
C ILE A 243 2.81 14.82 -27.49
N ASN A 244 3.63 14.44 -26.50
CA ASN A 244 3.24 13.45 -25.50
C ASN A 244 1.97 13.87 -24.75
N ARG A 245 1.87 15.12 -24.28
CA ARG A 245 0.69 15.61 -23.54
C ARG A 245 -0.57 15.61 -24.41
N ILE A 246 -0.48 16.06 -25.64
CA ILE A 246 -1.63 16.05 -26.59
C ILE A 246 -2.07 14.62 -26.87
N LEU A 247 -1.12 13.71 -27.15
CA LEU A 247 -1.39 12.30 -27.42
C LEU A 247 -2.19 11.66 -26.28
N TRP A 248 -1.71 11.80 -25.04
CA TRP A 248 -2.35 11.15 -23.89
C TRP A 248 -3.68 11.79 -23.51
N VAL A 249 -3.85 13.10 -23.67
CA VAL A 249 -5.16 13.76 -23.52
C VAL A 249 -6.14 13.25 -24.58
N ALA A 250 -5.71 13.14 -25.85
CA ALA A 250 -6.55 12.62 -26.92
C ALA A 250 -6.97 11.15 -26.67
N ILE A 251 -6.03 10.29 -26.25
CA ILE A 251 -6.31 8.90 -25.85
C ILE A 251 -7.33 8.87 -24.71
N SER A 252 -7.18 9.71 -23.70
CA SER A 252 -8.08 9.77 -22.54
C SER A 252 -9.51 10.12 -22.94
N LEU A 253 -9.65 11.13 -23.78
CA LEU A 253 -10.96 11.52 -24.32
C LEU A 253 -11.57 10.44 -25.22
N ALA A 254 -10.76 9.81 -26.07
CA ALA A 254 -11.20 8.69 -26.92
C ALA A 254 -11.67 7.50 -26.06
N MET A 255 -10.95 7.15 -25.00
CA MET A 255 -11.35 6.08 -24.06
C MET A 255 -12.67 6.43 -23.35
N PHE A 256 -12.80 7.66 -22.85
CA PHE A 256 -14.02 8.10 -22.17
C PHE A 256 -15.25 8.01 -23.08
N PHE A 257 -15.18 8.56 -24.29
CA PHE A 257 -16.30 8.57 -25.23
C PHE A 257 -16.53 7.22 -25.93
N GLY A 258 -15.46 6.46 -26.21
CA GLY A 258 -15.54 5.19 -26.92
C GLY A 258 -16.13 4.07 -26.07
N LEU A 259 -15.61 3.86 -24.86
CA LEU A 259 -16.05 2.78 -23.98
C LEU A 259 -17.37 3.09 -23.25
N GLY A 260 -17.72 4.36 -23.08
CA GLY A 260 -19.05 4.76 -22.60
C GLY A 260 -20.18 4.27 -23.51
N LYS A 261 -19.95 4.22 -24.83
CA LYS A 261 -20.92 3.66 -25.81
C LYS A 261 -20.99 2.12 -25.77
N LEU A 262 -19.87 1.45 -25.48
CA LEU A 262 -19.80 -0.03 -25.38
C LEU A 262 -20.43 -0.55 -24.09
N GLY A 263 -20.25 0.12 -22.97
CA GLY A 263 -20.85 -0.24 -21.68
C GLY A 263 -22.38 -0.29 -21.72
N ASN A 264 -23.00 0.66 -22.42
CA ASN A 264 -24.46 0.69 -22.60
C ASN A 264 -25.00 -0.49 -23.44
N ARG A 265 -24.22 -1.03 -24.40
CA ARG A 265 -24.60 -2.20 -25.21
C ARG A 265 -24.51 -3.52 -24.45
N VAL A 266 -23.57 -3.66 -23.54
CA VAL A 266 -23.37 -4.89 -22.74
C VAL A 266 -24.46 -5.04 -21.67
N VAL A 267 -24.93 -3.94 -21.10
CA VAL A 267 -26.04 -3.92 -20.11
C VAL A 267 -27.31 -4.47 -20.72
N SER A 268 -27.64 -4.08 -21.95
CA SER A 268 -28.86 -4.56 -22.68
C SER A 268 -28.84 -6.07 -22.97
N LYS A 269 -27.65 -6.67 -23.19
CA LYS A 269 -27.53 -8.12 -23.46
C LYS A 269 -27.56 -8.97 -22.17
N LYS A 270 -27.04 -8.50 -21.05
CA LYS A 270 -27.06 -9.24 -19.78
C LYS A 270 -28.45 -9.26 -19.13
N GLN A 271 -29.21 -8.18 -19.23
CA GLN A 271 -30.60 -8.16 -18.72
C GLN A 271 -31.48 -9.21 -19.42
N LYS A 272 -31.34 -9.41 -20.73
CA LYS A 272 -32.07 -10.48 -21.44
C LYS A 272 -31.69 -11.90 -20.97
N LYS A 273 -30.46 -12.11 -20.49
CA LYS A 273 -30.02 -13.44 -20.01
C LYS A 273 -30.42 -13.71 -18.55
N GLN A 274 -30.49 -12.71 -17.69
CA GLN A 274 -30.92 -12.87 -16.30
C GLN A 274 -32.42 -13.16 -16.15
N PHE A 275 -33.26 -12.62 -17.02
CA PHE A 275 -34.70 -12.95 -17.05
C PHE A 275 -34.96 -14.42 -17.39
N ALA A 276 -34.13 -15.04 -18.22
CA ALA A 276 -34.25 -16.45 -18.58
C ALA A 276 -33.76 -17.40 -17.45
N VAL A 277 -32.81 -16.96 -16.60
CA VAL A 277 -32.23 -17.79 -15.52
C VAL A 277 -33.09 -17.74 -14.26
N SER A 278 -33.79 -16.64 -13.98
CA SER A 278 -34.59 -16.50 -12.75
C SER A 278 -35.80 -17.44 -12.70
N THR A 279 -36.28 -17.89 -13.84
CA THR A 279 -37.38 -18.85 -13.94
C THR A 279 -36.96 -20.30 -13.64
N PHE A 280 -35.66 -20.62 -13.88
CA PHE A 280 -35.11 -21.96 -13.60
C PHE A 280 -34.67 -22.19 -12.14
N VAL A 281 -34.35 -21.12 -11.40
CA VAL A 281 -33.84 -21.24 -10.01
C VAL A 281 -34.96 -21.45 -8.98
N LYS A 282 -36.18 -20.97 -9.25
CA LYS A 282 -37.33 -21.15 -8.32
C LYS A 282 -37.73 -22.63 -8.11
N ASN A 283 -37.48 -23.51 -9.08
CA ASN A 283 -37.82 -24.93 -8.94
C ASN A 283 -36.78 -25.81 -8.24
N LYS A 284 -35.53 -25.31 -8.01
CA LYS A 284 -34.47 -26.07 -7.33
C LYS A 284 -34.39 -25.81 -5.83
N GLN A 285 -34.93 -24.71 -5.34
CA GLN A 285 -34.91 -24.39 -3.90
C GLN A 285 -35.88 -25.23 -3.07
N ALA A 286 -36.97 -25.71 -3.65
CA ALA A 286 -37.93 -26.56 -2.94
C ALA A 286 -37.42 -27.96 -2.63
N ALA A 287 -36.42 -28.45 -3.39
CA ALA A 287 -35.87 -29.82 -3.23
C ALA A 287 -34.73 -29.92 -2.20
N LEU A 288 -34.15 -28.79 -1.73
CA LEU A 288 -33.01 -28.79 -0.81
C LEU A 288 -33.40 -28.74 0.68
N ILE A 289 -34.67 -28.48 0.99
CA ILE A 289 -35.14 -28.36 2.40
C ILE A 289 -35.44 -29.73 3.03
N SER A 290 -35.58 -30.80 2.26
CA SER A 290 -35.98 -32.13 2.77
C SER A 290 -34.83 -33.03 3.23
N SER A 291 -33.57 -32.60 3.16
CA SER A 291 -32.41 -33.44 3.52
C SER A 291 -31.62 -32.87 4.73
N ALA A 292 -32.28 -32.34 5.72
CA ALA A 292 -31.64 -32.09 7.02
C ALA A 292 -31.47 -33.44 7.77
N LYS A 293 -30.46 -34.20 7.40
CA LYS A 293 -30.01 -35.33 8.21
C LYS A 293 -29.60 -34.83 9.58
N ASN A 294 -30.17 -35.38 10.63
CA ASN A 294 -29.78 -35.19 12.02
C ASN A 294 -28.27 -35.47 12.18
N TYR A 295 -27.45 -34.45 12.07
CA TYR A 295 -26.05 -34.49 12.46
C TYR A 295 -25.99 -34.53 13.98
N LYS A 296 -25.83 -35.72 14.57
CA LYS A 296 -25.35 -35.83 15.95
C LYS A 296 -23.95 -35.22 15.99
N SER A 297 -23.82 -34.07 16.63
CA SER A 297 -22.51 -33.42 16.81
C SER A 297 -21.66 -34.32 17.72
N LYS A 298 -20.75 -35.08 17.14
CA LYS A 298 -19.60 -35.60 17.89
C LYS A 298 -18.84 -34.35 18.34
N GLY A 299 -18.61 -34.19 19.65
CA GLY A 299 -17.86 -33.06 20.20
C GLY A 299 -16.54 -32.89 19.47
N VAL A 300 -16.46 -31.88 18.59
CA VAL A 300 -15.25 -31.63 17.81
C VAL A 300 -14.25 -30.94 18.74
N ASN A 301 -13.06 -31.51 18.87
CA ASN A 301 -11.99 -30.95 19.70
C ASN A 301 -11.65 -29.51 19.24
N THR A 302 -11.42 -28.60 20.18
CA THR A 302 -11.06 -27.18 19.92
C THR A 302 -9.88 -27.04 18.96
N GLN A 303 -8.89 -27.95 19.02
CA GLN A 303 -7.75 -27.98 18.09
C GLN A 303 -8.18 -28.25 16.65
N SER A 304 -9.08 -29.22 16.45
CA SER A 304 -9.62 -29.53 15.11
C SER A 304 -10.45 -28.36 14.58
N GLN A 305 -11.23 -27.68 15.45
CA GLN A 305 -11.96 -26.47 15.07
C GLN A 305 -11.02 -25.34 14.65
N LEU A 306 -9.90 -25.15 15.37
CA LEU A 306 -8.90 -24.13 15.05
C LEU A 306 -8.27 -24.41 13.68
N VAL A 307 -7.83 -25.65 13.43
CA VAL A 307 -7.21 -26.00 12.13
C VAL A 307 -8.20 -25.83 10.98
N MET A 308 -9.42 -26.34 11.11
CA MET A 308 -10.45 -26.22 10.07
C MET A 308 -10.79 -24.74 9.80
N ARG A 309 -10.93 -23.93 10.85
CA ARG A 309 -11.20 -22.50 10.71
C ARG A 309 -10.02 -21.76 10.07
N SER A 310 -8.79 -22.05 10.48
CA SER A 310 -7.59 -21.45 9.88
C SER A 310 -7.46 -21.77 8.39
N LEU A 311 -7.70 -23.01 7.99
CA LEU A 311 -7.70 -23.42 6.59
C LEU A 311 -8.82 -22.73 5.78
N PHE A 312 -10.00 -22.57 6.38
CA PHE A 312 -11.10 -21.86 5.75
C PHE A 312 -10.75 -20.37 5.52
N GLU A 313 -10.22 -19.68 6.54
CA GLU A 313 -9.78 -18.29 6.44
C GLU A 313 -8.65 -18.13 5.43
N LEU A 314 -7.64 -19.03 5.47
CA LEU A 314 -6.52 -19.06 4.53
C LEU A 314 -6.99 -19.23 3.07
N LYS A 315 -7.88 -20.19 2.83
CA LYS A 315 -8.46 -20.40 1.49
C LYS A 315 -9.15 -19.16 0.97
N GLN A 316 -9.87 -18.45 1.81
CA GLN A 316 -10.54 -17.20 1.42
C GLN A 316 -9.55 -16.08 1.14
N VAL A 317 -8.44 -15.98 1.86
CA VAL A 317 -7.36 -15.03 1.59
C VAL A 317 -6.70 -15.36 0.24
N ILE A 318 -6.18 -16.57 0.08
CA ILE A 318 -5.38 -16.96 -1.10
C ILE A 318 -6.22 -16.93 -2.38
N LEU A 319 -7.46 -17.40 -2.35
CA LEU A 319 -8.33 -17.41 -3.54
C LEU A 319 -9.02 -16.07 -3.79
N SER A 320 -8.82 -15.08 -2.94
CA SER A 320 -9.33 -13.74 -3.20
C SER A 320 -8.52 -13.09 -4.32
N ALA A 321 -9.21 -12.41 -5.23
CA ALA A 321 -8.51 -11.79 -6.33
C ALA A 321 -7.58 -10.64 -5.89
N PRO A 322 -7.82 -9.82 -4.83
CA PRO A 322 -6.81 -8.88 -4.36
C PRO A 322 -5.50 -9.57 -3.96
N PHE A 323 -5.57 -10.74 -3.29
CA PHE A 323 -4.36 -11.47 -2.93
C PHE A 323 -3.61 -12.00 -4.15
N MET A 324 -4.33 -12.64 -5.08
CA MET A 324 -3.71 -13.19 -6.29
C MET A 324 -3.02 -12.10 -7.13
N ILE A 325 -3.60 -10.91 -7.17
CA ILE A 325 -3.02 -9.76 -7.85
C ILE A 325 -1.75 -9.28 -7.13
N LEU A 326 -1.84 -9.00 -5.83
CA LEU A 326 -0.69 -8.54 -5.04
C LEU A 326 0.45 -9.58 -5.07
N ALA A 327 0.12 -10.87 -5.00
CA ALA A 327 1.07 -11.96 -5.13
C ALA A 327 1.70 -11.99 -6.53
N GLY A 328 0.90 -11.90 -7.58
CA GLY A 328 1.39 -11.86 -8.96
C GLY A 328 2.32 -10.67 -9.20
N VAL A 329 1.96 -9.50 -8.68
CA VAL A 329 2.82 -8.30 -8.72
C VAL A 329 4.13 -8.52 -7.98
N SER A 330 4.06 -9.00 -6.74
CA SER A 330 5.26 -9.27 -5.93
C SER A 330 6.22 -10.23 -6.65
N ILE A 331 5.68 -11.27 -7.29
CA ILE A 331 6.47 -12.22 -8.08
C ILE A 331 7.06 -11.53 -9.33
N THR A 332 6.31 -10.69 -10.04
CA THR A 332 6.81 -9.96 -11.20
C THR A 332 7.94 -9.01 -10.81
N MET A 333 7.79 -8.28 -9.69
CA MET A 333 8.84 -7.42 -9.15
C MET A 333 10.08 -8.20 -8.68
N LEU A 334 9.90 -9.44 -8.23
CA LEU A 334 11.00 -10.34 -7.92
C LEU A 334 11.75 -10.80 -9.17
N LEU A 335 11.03 -11.10 -10.26
CA LEU A 335 11.64 -11.59 -11.49
C LEU A 335 12.45 -10.52 -12.23
N ALA A 336 12.02 -9.25 -12.17
CA ALA A 336 12.69 -8.15 -12.87
C ALA A 336 14.20 -8.05 -12.54
N PRO A 337 14.64 -7.93 -11.27
CA PRO A 337 16.06 -7.87 -10.94
C PRO A 337 16.81 -9.18 -11.14
N LEU A 338 16.12 -10.33 -11.20
CA LEU A 338 16.78 -11.62 -11.45
C LEU A 338 17.28 -11.78 -12.88
N PHE A 339 16.66 -11.09 -13.83
CA PHE A 339 17.00 -11.16 -15.26
C PHE A 339 17.63 -9.86 -15.81
N ALA A 340 17.50 -8.74 -15.10
CA ALA A 340 18.15 -7.50 -15.49
C ALA A 340 19.62 -7.47 -15.06
N PRO A 341 20.55 -6.87 -15.86
CA PRO A 341 21.89 -6.58 -15.42
C PRO A 341 21.83 -5.45 -14.36
N ILE A 342 22.12 -5.79 -13.10
CA ILE A 342 22.03 -4.85 -11.96
C ILE A 342 23.41 -4.42 -11.48
N GLY A 343 24.46 -5.14 -11.90
CA GLY A 343 25.83 -4.86 -11.50
C GLY A 343 26.34 -3.52 -12.02
N ALA A 344 27.31 -2.95 -11.31
CA ALA A 344 28.02 -1.76 -11.74
C ALA A 344 28.53 -1.94 -13.19
N TYR A 345 28.36 -0.92 -14.02
CA TYR A 345 28.75 -0.92 -15.44
C TYR A 345 28.04 -1.98 -16.30
N GLY A 346 26.82 -2.39 -15.95
CA GLY A 346 26.05 -3.35 -16.76
C GLY A 346 26.50 -4.80 -16.63
N THR A 347 27.32 -5.13 -15.64
CA THR A 347 27.71 -6.52 -15.35
C THR A 347 26.56 -7.27 -14.66
N THR A 348 26.45 -8.57 -14.91
CA THR A 348 25.48 -9.42 -14.21
C THR A 348 26.05 -9.90 -12.87
N ASP A 349 25.30 -9.70 -11.80
CA ASP A 349 25.68 -10.22 -10.49
C ASP A 349 25.63 -11.76 -10.45
N TRP A 350 26.60 -12.35 -9.75
CA TRP A 350 26.58 -13.79 -9.49
C TRP A 350 25.35 -14.15 -8.64
N PRO A 351 24.64 -15.24 -8.97
CA PRO A 351 23.44 -15.65 -8.26
C PRO A 351 23.76 -16.33 -6.92
N LEU A 352 24.52 -15.65 -6.05
CA LEU A 352 24.83 -16.12 -4.71
C LEU A 352 23.56 -16.10 -3.84
N THR A 353 23.46 -17.04 -2.89
CA THR A 353 22.30 -17.13 -1.97
C THR A 353 22.03 -15.81 -1.25
N GLN A 354 23.06 -15.12 -0.81
CA GLN A 354 22.94 -13.81 -0.15
C GLN A 354 22.25 -12.78 -1.03
N ASN A 355 22.63 -12.67 -2.30
CA ASN A 355 22.05 -11.73 -3.26
C ASN A 355 20.59 -12.09 -3.56
N MET A 356 20.32 -13.37 -3.76
CA MET A 356 18.96 -13.87 -4.02
C MET A 356 18.01 -13.56 -2.84
N VAL A 357 18.46 -13.77 -1.61
CA VAL A 357 17.66 -13.40 -0.42
C VAL A 357 17.45 -11.89 -0.34
N GLY A 358 18.47 -11.08 -0.63
CA GLY A 358 18.35 -9.62 -0.70
C GLY A 358 17.30 -9.17 -1.73
N ILE A 359 17.30 -9.78 -2.92
CA ILE A 359 16.30 -9.51 -3.97
C ILE A 359 14.88 -9.85 -3.47
N ILE A 360 14.69 -11.01 -2.82
CA ILE A 360 13.38 -11.38 -2.24
C ILE A 360 12.93 -10.34 -1.22
N GLN A 361 13.81 -9.96 -0.30
CA GLN A 361 13.49 -8.98 0.76
C GLN A 361 13.05 -7.64 0.17
N ASN A 362 13.86 -7.08 -0.73
CA ASN A 362 13.60 -5.75 -1.31
C ASN A 362 12.36 -5.74 -2.21
N SER A 363 12.20 -6.75 -3.07
CA SER A 363 11.07 -6.82 -4.01
C SER A 363 9.73 -7.09 -3.34
N SER A 364 9.70 -7.81 -2.20
CA SER A 364 8.45 -8.22 -1.57
C SER A 364 8.01 -7.37 -0.39
N ALA A 365 8.92 -6.57 0.23
CA ALA A 365 8.64 -5.85 1.48
C ALA A 365 7.39 -4.96 1.42
N LEU A 366 7.25 -4.16 0.37
CA LEU A 366 6.09 -3.28 0.18
C LEU A 366 4.79 -4.07 0.04
N PHE A 367 4.82 -5.18 -0.71
CA PHE A 367 3.62 -6.01 -0.93
C PHE A 367 3.20 -6.74 0.33
N MET A 368 4.15 -7.21 1.13
CA MET A 368 3.87 -7.81 2.44
C MET A 368 3.20 -6.81 3.38
N PHE A 369 3.68 -5.57 3.39
CA PHE A 369 3.05 -4.50 4.16
C PHE A 369 1.60 -4.25 3.70
N ILE A 370 1.36 -4.13 2.39
CA ILE A 370 0.01 -3.91 1.82
C ILE A 370 -0.91 -5.11 2.13
N ILE A 371 -0.42 -6.34 2.01
CA ILE A 371 -1.16 -7.55 2.33
C ILE A 371 -1.56 -7.54 3.80
N ILE A 372 -0.63 -7.25 4.71
CA ILE A 372 -0.90 -7.17 6.15
C ILE A 372 -1.94 -6.09 6.45
N ALA A 373 -1.77 -4.88 5.90
CA ALA A 373 -2.70 -3.77 6.09
C ALA A 373 -4.12 -4.11 5.63
N TYR A 374 -4.25 -4.68 4.45
CA TYR A 374 -5.56 -4.99 3.86
C TYR A 374 -6.22 -6.20 4.53
N TYR A 375 -5.49 -7.33 4.66
CA TYR A 375 -6.09 -8.57 5.14
C TYR A 375 -6.30 -8.61 6.65
N SER A 376 -5.56 -7.85 7.45
CA SER A 376 -5.91 -7.66 8.86
C SER A 376 -7.29 -7.04 9.01
N ALA A 377 -7.60 -6.04 8.18
CA ALA A 377 -8.91 -5.39 8.17
C ALA A 377 -10.01 -6.31 7.62
N GLU A 378 -9.77 -6.96 6.50
CA GLU A 378 -10.74 -7.85 5.87
C GLU A 378 -11.10 -9.02 6.78
N LEU A 379 -10.13 -9.69 7.38
CA LEU A 379 -10.35 -10.82 8.28
C LEU A 379 -11.11 -10.44 9.55
N VAL A 380 -10.86 -9.25 10.12
CA VAL A 380 -11.57 -8.78 11.32
C VAL A 380 -13.00 -8.38 11.01
N TRP A 381 -13.24 -7.67 9.90
CA TRP A 381 -14.50 -6.99 9.63
C TRP A 381 -15.42 -7.75 8.66
N ARG A 382 -14.94 -8.76 7.94
CA ARG A 382 -15.67 -9.46 6.87
C ARG A 382 -17.03 -9.98 7.30
N GLU A 383 -17.10 -10.67 8.42
CA GLU A 383 -18.34 -11.28 8.93
C GLU A 383 -19.40 -10.23 9.26
N ARG A 384 -18.95 -9.10 9.80
CA ARG A 384 -19.85 -7.96 10.09
C ARG A 384 -20.32 -7.25 8.82
N HIS A 385 -19.43 -7.06 7.84
CA HIS A 385 -19.80 -6.43 6.56
C HIS A 385 -20.74 -7.29 5.72
N SER A 386 -20.62 -8.61 5.80
CA SER A 386 -21.53 -9.53 5.10
C SER A 386 -22.88 -9.71 5.79
N GLY A 387 -23.12 -9.08 6.94
CA GLY A 387 -24.34 -9.26 7.75
C GLY A 387 -24.42 -10.63 8.42
N MET A 388 -23.33 -11.42 8.40
CA MET A 388 -23.29 -12.76 9.01
C MET A 388 -22.75 -12.74 10.44
N GLY A 389 -22.34 -11.57 10.95
CA GLY A 389 -21.71 -11.44 12.25
C GLY A 389 -22.54 -12.05 13.38
N ASP A 390 -23.81 -11.70 13.50
CA ASP A 390 -24.69 -12.18 14.57
C ASP A 390 -24.90 -13.71 14.51
N ILE A 391 -24.95 -14.29 13.28
CA ILE A 391 -25.08 -15.74 13.09
C ILE A 391 -23.79 -16.45 13.53
N VAL A 392 -22.63 -15.94 13.08
CA VAL A 392 -21.33 -16.53 13.43
C VAL A 392 -21.04 -16.38 14.92
N ASP A 393 -21.41 -15.26 15.51
CA ASP A 393 -21.24 -14.98 16.94
C ASP A 393 -22.13 -15.84 17.84
N SER A 394 -23.23 -16.40 17.32
CA SER A 394 -24.11 -17.32 18.05
C SER A 394 -23.58 -18.74 18.18
N PHE A 395 -22.53 -19.14 17.38
CA PHE A 395 -22.01 -20.50 17.45
C PHE A 395 -21.30 -20.78 18.78
N PRO A 396 -21.47 -21.98 19.37
CA PRO A 396 -20.85 -22.40 20.62
C PRO A 396 -19.37 -22.79 20.41
N VAL A 397 -18.57 -21.85 19.88
CA VAL A 397 -17.13 -22.04 19.63
C VAL A 397 -16.35 -21.05 20.49
N HIS A 398 -15.22 -21.46 21.04
CA HIS A 398 -14.39 -20.61 21.90
C HIS A 398 -13.83 -19.41 21.13
N ASN A 399 -13.78 -18.25 21.78
CA ASN A 399 -13.28 -16.99 21.16
C ASN A 399 -11.86 -17.10 20.58
N SER A 400 -11.00 -17.90 21.22
CA SER A 400 -9.63 -18.12 20.73
C SER A 400 -9.59 -18.76 19.34
N VAL A 401 -10.55 -19.61 18.98
CA VAL A 401 -10.61 -20.22 17.66
C VAL A 401 -10.80 -19.14 16.57
N PHE A 402 -11.68 -18.17 16.80
CA PHE A 402 -11.90 -17.09 15.86
C PHE A 402 -10.71 -16.14 15.76
N TRP A 403 -10.13 -15.77 16.89
CA TRP A 403 -9.01 -14.84 16.95
C TRP A 403 -7.73 -15.43 16.35
N VAL A 404 -7.31 -16.59 16.88
CA VAL A 404 -6.05 -17.22 16.47
C VAL A 404 -6.11 -17.73 15.03
N SER A 405 -7.26 -18.22 14.56
CA SER A 405 -7.39 -18.71 13.18
C SER A 405 -7.16 -17.59 12.14
N LYS A 406 -7.62 -16.38 12.40
CA LYS A 406 -7.43 -15.23 11.49
C LYS A 406 -5.97 -14.80 11.43
N ILE A 407 -5.29 -14.77 12.57
CA ILE A 407 -3.85 -14.47 12.65
C ILE A 407 -3.03 -15.55 11.92
N ILE A 408 -3.30 -16.84 12.20
CA ILE A 408 -2.61 -17.94 11.53
C ILE A 408 -2.83 -17.88 10.02
N ALA A 409 -4.03 -17.62 9.56
CA ALA A 409 -4.34 -17.52 8.13
C ALA A 409 -3.50 -16.43 7.44
N LEU A 410 -3.39 -15.23 8.04
CA LEU A 410 -2.59 -14.15 7.48
C LEU A 410 -1.10 -14.47 7.49
N ILE A 411 -0.58 -14.98 8.62
CA ILE A 411 0.84 -15.37 8.74
C ILE A 411 1.18 -16.45 7.71
N THR A 412 0.31 -17.46 7.56
CA THR A 412 0.54 -18.56 6.59
C THR A 412 0.51 -18.05 5.15
N ALA A 413 -0.35 -17.07 4.82
CA ALA A 413 -0.39 -16.46 3.50
C ALA A 413 0.90 -15.69 3.19
N VAL A 414 1.40 -14.90 4.15
CA VAL A 414 2.67 -14.15 4.03
C VAL A 414 3.86 -15.12 3.92
N CYS A 415 3.90 -16.16 4.77
CA CYS A 415 4.92 -17.20 4.72
C CYS A 415 4.92 -17.91 3.35
N GLY A 416 3.73 -18.25 2.83
CA GLY A 416 3.57 -18.89 1.53
C GLY A 416 4.16 -18.05 0.39
N LEU A 417 4.02 -16.72 0.44
CA LEU A 417 4.57 -15.81 -0.57
C LEU A 417 6.12 -15.83 -0.54
N TYR A 418 6.73 -15.79 0.65
CA TYR A 418 8.18 -15.90 0.78
C TYR A 418 8.70 -17.26 0.31
N LEU A 419 7.98 -18.36 0.59
CA LEU A 419 8.33 -19.68 0.09
C LEU A 419 8.28 -19.75 -1.44
N VAL A 420 7.26 -19.15 -2.06
CA VAL A 420 7.19 -19.04 -3.52
C VAL A 420 8.35 -18.21 -4.07
N GLY A 421 8.69 -17.08 -3.47
CA GLY A 421 9.85 -16.28 -3.83
C GLY A 421 11.16 -17.07 -3.73
N MET A 422 11.35 -17.82 -2.64
CA MET A 422 12.50 -18.72 -2.45
C MET A 422 12.57 -19.79 -3.55
N MET A 423 11.46 -20.42 -3.90
CA MET A 423 11.44 -21.41 -4.99
C MET A 423 11.84 -20.81 -6.33
N PHE A 424 11.36 -19.60 -6.66
CA PHE A 424 11.75 -18.90 -7.89
C PHE A 424 13.23 -18.55 -7.92
N THR A 425 13.78 -18.02 -6.83
CA THR A 425 15.21 -17.67 -6.78
C THR A 425 16.12 -18.88 -6.86
N ILE A 426 15.77 -19.98 -6.19
CA ILE A 426 16.47 -21.27 -6.30
C ILE A 426 16.42 -21.79 -7.74
N ALA A 427 15.27 -21.73 -8.40
CA ALA A 427 15.14 -22.15 -9.80
C ALA A 427 16.07 -21.32 -10.72
N VAL A 428 16.17 -20.00 -10.50
CA VAL A 428 17.07 -19.12 -11.26
C VAL A 428 18.54 -19.42 -10.95
N GLN A 429 18.91 -19.71 -9.70
CA GLN A 429 20.27 -20.15 -9.34
C GLN A 429 20.66 -21.40 -10.11
N LEU A 430 19.83 -22.41 -10.11
CA LEU A 430 20.06 -23.66 -10.84
C LEU A 430 20.15 -23.42 -12.36
N PHE A 431 19.28 -22.57 -12.91
CA PHE A 431 19.30 -22.21 -14.33
C PHE A 431 20.58 -21.48 -14.74
N LYS A 432 21.12 -20.62 -13.87
CA LYS A 432 22.40 -19.92 -14.08
C LYS A 432 23.63 -20.78 -13.75
N GLY A 433 23.46 -22.08 -13.43
CA GLY A 433 24.55 -23.03 -13.16
C GLY A 433 25.12 -22.98 -11.73
N GLN A 434 24.46 -22.29 -10.80
CA GLN A 434 24.87 -22.24 -9.40
C GLN A 434 24.20 -23.38 -8.61
N PHE A 435 24.95 -24.44 -8.33
CA PHE A 435 24.45 -25.63 -7.64
C PHE A 435 24.71 -25.63 -6.14
N ASN A 436 25.55 -24.75 -5.64
CA ASN A 436 25.80 -24.62 -4.21
C ASN A 436 24.68 -23.81 -3.57
N LEU A 437 23.63 -24.51 -3.13
CA LEU A 437 22.44 -23.92 -2.52
C LEU A 437 22.56 -23.92 -0.99
N GLU A 438 22.66 -22.76 -0.39
CA GLU A 438 22.71 -22.59 1.06
C GLU A 438 21.28 -22.49 1.66
N LEU A 439 20.55 -23.61 1.69
CA LEU A 439 19.16 -23.64 2.18
C LEU A 439 19.03 -23.17 3.63
N GLY A 440 20.04 -23.44 4.46
CA GLY A 440 20.09 -22.95 5.84
C GLY A 440 20.07 -21.41 5.92
N GLN A 441 20.80 -20.75 5.01
CA GLN A 441 20.82 -19.29 4.91
C GLN A 441 19.46 -18.74 4.46
N TYR A 442 18.83 -19.35 3.46
CA TYR A 442 17.47 -19.00 3.03
C TYR A 442 16.48 -19.07 4.20
N LEU A 443 16.43 -20.22 4.89
CA LEU A 443 15.47 -20.45 5.97
C LEU A 443 15.71 -19.52 7.16
N PHE A 444 16.96 -19.31 7.54
CA PHE A 444 17.29 -18.44 8.66
C PHE A 444 17.00 -16.97 8.36
N ARG A 445 17.48 -16.48 7.23
CA ARG A 445 17.36 -15.07 6.88
C ARG A 445 15.91 -14.69 6.52
N LEU A 446 15.22 -15.51 5.72
CA LEU A 446 13.81 -15.26 5.40
C LEU A 446 12.89 -15.57 6.58
N GLY A 447 13.14 -16.65 7.34
CA GLY A 447 12.26 -17.06 8.45
C GLY A 447 12.45 -16.18 9.70
N TYR A 448 13.69 -16.06 10.18
CA TYR A 448 13.97 -15.36 11.41
C TYR A 448 14.12 -13.84 11.21
N LEU A 449 15.01 -13.42 10.31
CA LEU A 449 15.32 -11.99 10.18
C LEU A 449 14.28 -11.21 9.39
N THR A 450 13.46 -11.88 8.54
CA THR A 450 12.49 -11.18 7.68
C THR A 450 11.04 -11.49 8.08
N LEU A 451 10.64 -12.75 8.13
CA LEU A 451 9.25 -13.13 8.38
C LEU A 451 8.79 -12.77 9.80
N LEU A 452 9.66 -12.92 10.80
CA LEU A 452 9.31 -12.63 12.20
C LEU A 452 8.94 -11.16 12.44
N PRO A 453 9.67 -10.14 11.92
CA PRO A 453 9.23 -8.76 11.91
C PRO A 453 7.84 -8.56 11.27
N PHE A 454 7.53 -9.21 10.13
CA PHE A 454 6.21 -9.11 9.51
C PHE A 454 5.10 -9.78 10.34
N ILE A 455 5.42 -10.85 11.07
CA ILE A 455 4.49 -11.45 12.05
C ILE A 455 4.14 -10.44 13.15
N MET A 456 5.15 -9.76 13.70
CA MET A 456 4.93 -8.70 14.70
C MET A 456 4.07 -7.56 14.14
N MET A 457 4.37 -7.11 12.92
CA MET A 457 3.57 -6.09 12.20
C MET A 457 2.13 -6.54 11.97
N ALA A 458 1.90 -7.82 11.62
CA ALA A 458 0.56 -8.37 11.47
C ALA A 458 -0.21 -8.31 12.80
N ILE A 459 0.41 -8.65 13.92
CA ILE A 459 -0.19 -8.58 15.25
C ILE A 459 -0.58 -7.12 15.59
N LEU A 460 0.31 -6.16 15.32
CA LEU A 460 0.01 -4.74 15.49
C LEU A 460 -1.20 -4.31 14.61
N ALA A 461 -1.20 -4.71 13.34
CA ALA A 461 -2.29 -4.40 12.43
C ALA A 461 -3.63 -4.97 12.92
N PHE A 462 -3.66 -6.23 13.37
CA PHE A 462 -4.85 -6.82 13.98
C PHE A 462 -5.29 -6.06 15.24
N PHE A 463 -4.36 -5.69 16.10
CA PHE A 463 -4.66 -4.92 17.31
C PHE A 463 -5.31 -3.58 16.97
N LEU A 464 -4.75 -2.84 16.01
CA LEU A 464 -5.31 -1.57 15.54
C LEU A 464 -6.71 -1.73 14.93
N GLN A 465 -6.97 -2.83 14.21
CA GLN A 465 -8.32 -3.14 13.70
C GLN A 465 -9.35 -3.38 14.82
N ILE A 466 -8.94 -4.02 15.90
CA ILE A 466 -9.84 -4.31 17.03
C ILE A 466 -10.24 -3.06 17.77
N ILE A 467 -9.31 -2.14 18.02
CA ILE A 467 -9.60 -0.90 18.74
C ILE A 467 -10.36 0.11 17.86
N SER A 468 -10.33 -0.06 16.55
CA SER A 468 -10.95 0.86 15.60
C SER A 468 -12.47 0.66 15.50
N PRO A 469 -13.24 1.72 15.21
CA PRO A 469 -14.69 1.63 15.04
C PRO A 469 -15.12 1.02 13.70
N ASN A 470 -14.25 1.04 12.68
CA ASN A 470 -14.49 0.45 11.37
C ASN A 470 -13.18 0.06 10.68
N LYS A 471 -13.26 -0.73 9.59
CA LYS A 471 -12.10 -1.27 8.88
C LYS A 471 -11.20 -0.19 8.29
N TYR A 472 -11.76 0.91 7.82
CA TYR A 472 -11.00 1.96 7.12
C TYR A 472 -10.13 2.78 8.09
N ILE A 473 -10.66 3.09 9.27
CA ILE A 473 -9.91 3.78 10.33
C ILE A 473 -8.76 2.88 10.82
N GLY A 474 -9.01 1.58 11.01
CA GLY A 474 -7.96 0.66 11.44
C GLY A 474 -6.84 0.53 10.40
N MET A 475 -7.18 0.44 9.11
CA MET A 475 -6.19 0.47 8.02
C MET A 475 -5.43 1.79 7.99
N GLY A 476 -6.15 2.90 8.09
CA GLY A 476 -5.56 4.24 8.08
C GLY A 476 -4.58 4.45 9.24
N LEU A 477 -4.92 3.99 10.46
CA LEU A 477 -4.01 4.05 11.62
C LEU A 477 -2.75 3.23 11.41
N PHE A 478 -2.85 2.04 10.79
CA PHE A 478 -1.69 1.21 10.51
C PHE A 478 -0.78 1.84 9.44
N ILE A 479 -1.37 2.39 8.38
CA ILE A 479 -0.62 3.10 7.33
C ILE A 479 0.03 4.37 7.89
N LEU A 480 -0.72 5.16 8.67
CA LEU A 480 -0.20 6.36 9.32
C LEU A 480 0.97 6.04 10.26
N TYR A 481 0.84 4.96 11.03
CA TYR A 481 1.92 4.46 11.87
C TYR A 481 3.18 4.15 11.03
N TYR A 482 3.05 3.47 9.89
CA TYR A 482 4.19 3.13 9.03
C TYR A 482 4.83 4.38 8.41
N ILE A 483 4.03 5.34 7.97
CA ILE A 483 4.54 6.63 7.47
C ILE A 483 5.28 7.37 8.58
N ALA A 484 4.73 7.39 9.80
CA ALA A 484 5.39 8.01 10.95
C ALA A 484 6.75 7.39 11.24
N GLN A 485 6.89 6.06 11.11
CA GLN A 485 8.18 5.36 11.25
C GLN A 485 9.21 5.84 10.22
N MET A 486 8.81 5.95 8.95
CA MET A 486 9.70 6.45 7.89
C MET A 486 10.14 7.90 8.15
N VAL A 487 9.19 8.73 8.58
CA VAL A 487 9.47 10.14 8.90
C VAL A 487 10.41 10.25 10.12
N MET A 488 10.15 9.51 11.18
CA MET A 488 11.00 9.52 12.38
C MET A 488 12.46 9.15 12.07
N GLY A 489 12.68 8.12 11.23
CA GLY A 489 14.03 7.76 10.77
C GLY A 489 14.72 8.91 10.03
N ALA A 490 14.00 9.61 9.15
CA ALA A 490 14.54 10.74 8.40
C ALA A 490 14.91 11.96 9.27
N TYR A 491 14.31 12.09 10.45
CA TYR A 491 14.57 13.20 11.38
C TYR A 491 15.52 12.82 12.55
N GLY A 492 16.37 11.82 12.38
CA GLY A 492 17.41 11.47 13.35
C GLY A 492 16.95 10.55 14.50
N PHE A 493 15.67 10.13 14.52
CA PHE A 493 15.22 9.09 15.46
C PHE A 493 15.55 7.70 14.91
N GLU A 494 16.83 7.44 14.63
CA GLU A 494 17.28 6.21 13.94
C GLU A 494 17.40 4.99 14.87
N HIS A 495 17.36 5.20 16.18
CA HIS A 495 17.53 4.11 17.14
C HIS A 495 16.38 3.10 17.01
N HIS A 496 16.71 1.81 16.83
CA HIS A 496 15.73 0.73 16.57
C HIS A 496 14.70 0.52 17.68
N MET A 497 14.88 1.07 18.87
CA MET A 497 13.86 1.09 19.93
C MET A 497 12.69 2.03 19.64
N TYR A 498 12.79 2.95 18.69
CA TYR A 498 11.68 3.80 18.25
C TYR A 498 10.85 3.16 17.14
N HIS A 499 11.41 2.15 16.46
CA HIS A 499 10.84 1.54 15.27
C HIS A 499 10.33 0.13 15.54
N PHE A 500 9.01 -0.02 15.71
CA PHE A 500 8.38 -1.31 16.01
C PHE A 500 8.77 -2.38 14.99
N SER A 501 9.16 -3.54 15.49
CA SER A 501 9.60 -4.72 14.73
C SER A 501 10.92 -4.56 13.95
N GLN A 502 11.63 -3.45 14.07
CA GLN A 502 12.95 -3.31 13.46
C GLN A 502 14.06 -3.86 14.38
N SER A 503 15.13 -4.32 13.76
CA SER A 503 16.35 -4.78 14.44
C SER A 503 17.58 -4.19 13.76
N SER A 504 18.74 -4.29 14.43
CA SER A 504 20.02 -3.92 13.83
C SER A 504 20.29 -4.70 12.54
N SER A 505 21.02 -4.10 11.62
CA SER A 505 21.49 -4.77 10.41
C SER A 505 22.36 -5.99 10.76
N VAL A 506 22.12 -7.10 10.05
CA VAL A 506 22.86 -8.35 10.23
C VAL A 506 23.48 -8.73 8.89
N PRO A 507 24.69 -8.17 8.58
CA PRO A 507 25.42 -8.54 7.39
C PRO A 507 25.88 -10.00 7.48
N TYR A 508 25.96 -10.67 6.36
CA TYR A 508 26.47 -12.02 6.23
C TYR A 508 27.84 -12.01 5.54
N SER A 509 28.72 -12.85 6.01
CA SER A 509 30.02 -13.08 5.38
C SER A 509 30.29 -14.59 5.28
N ASP A 510 30.81 -15.05 4.15
CA ASP A 510 31.18 -16.47 3.95
C ASP A 510 32.26 -16.94 4.92
N ILE A 511 33.08 -16.02 5.47
CA ILE A 511 34.16 -16.33 6.40
C ILE A 511 33.64 -16.49 7.84
N ASN A 512 32.72 -15.61 8.27
CA ASN A 512 32.30 -15.48 9.67
C ASN A 512 30.78 -15.69 9.88
N GLY A 513 30.05 -16.03 8.83
CA GLY A 513 28.60 -16.12 8.89
C GLY A 513 27.97 -14.77 9.26
N TYR A 514 27.09 -14.76 10.24
CA TYR A 514 26.47 -13.54 10.77
C TYR A 514 27.26 -12.89 11.91
N GLY A 515 28.27 -13.60 12.47
CA GLY A 515 29.16 -13.10 13.52
C GLY A 515 28.43 -12.54 14.75
N HIS A 516 29.02 -11.50 15.34
CA HIS A 516 28.50 -10.82 16.54
C HIS A 516 27.22 -10.00 16.31
N PHE A 517 26.87 -9.69 15.06
CA PHE A 517 25.69 -8.89 14.71
C PHE A 517 24.37 -9.54 15.13
N LEU A 518 24.35 -10.88 15.25
CA LEU A 518 23.17 -11.61 15.70
C LEU A 518 22.77 -11.29 17.13
N GLN A 519 23.71 -10.99 18.00
CA GLN A 519 23.42 -10.71 19.41
C GLN A 519 22.50 -9.48 19.54
N GLY A 520 22.81 -8.41 18.83
CA GLY A 520 21.96 -7.22 18.79
C GLY A 520 20.56 -7.54 18.23
N ALA A 521 20.50 -8.25 17.11
CA ALA A 521 19.24 -8.63 16.50
C ALA A 521 18.36 -9.50 17.43
N HIS A 522 18.94 -10.41 18.19
CA HIS A 522 18.21 -11.22 19.18
C HIS A 522 17.58 -10.37 20.28
N TRP A 523 18.28 -9.36 20.80
CA TRP A 523 17.73 -8.46 21.83
C TRP A 523 16.59 -7.61 21.29
N TYR A 524 16.70 -7.03 20.08
CA TYR A 524 15.61 -6.28 19.46
C TYR A 524 14.41 -7.18 19.13
N THR A 525 14.66 -8.39 18.66
CA THR A 525 13.60 -9.38 18.38
C THR A 525 12.87 -9.78 19.67
N LEU A 526 13.60 -9.98 20.78
CA LEU A 526 13.00 -10.28 22.08
C LEU A 526 12.17 -9.09 22.59
N TYR A 527 12.68 -7.88 22.47
CA TYR A 527 12.01 -6.64 22.86
C TYR A 527 10.68 -6.47 22.13
N TRP A 528 10.70 -6.44 20.80
CA TRP A 528 9.50 -6.26 19.99
C TRP A 528 8.58 -7.48 20.01
N GLY A 529 9.14 -8.67 20.10
CA GLY A 529 8.38 -9.92 20.26
C GLY A 529 7.57 -9.94 21.55
N ALA A 530 8.17 -9.54 22.67
CA ALA A 530 7.47 -9.43 23.94
C ALA A 530 6.30 -8.44 23.87
N LEU A 531 6.53 -7.26 23.28
CA LEU A 531 5.45 -6.28 23.07
C LEU A 531 4.35 -6.83 22.14
N SER A 532 4.72 -7.55 21.09
CA SER A 532 3.76 -8.18 20.17
C SER A 532 2.89 -9.22 20.87
N VAL A 533 3.46 -10.04 21.73
CA VAL A 533 2.73 -11.01 22.54
C VAL A 533 1.76 -10.29 23.50
N PHE A 534 2.21 -9.21 24.14
CA PHE A 534 1.35 -8.38 24.97
C PHE A 534 0.15 -7.82 24.18
N LEU A 535 0.41 -7.23 23.00
CA LEU A 535 -0.64 -6.71 22.11
C LEU A 535 -1.61 -7.79 21.65
N ALA A 536 -1.13 -9.02 21.36
CA ALA A 536 -1.97 -10.14 20.99
C ALA A 536 -2.91 -10.57 22.14
N ILE A 537 -2.41 -10.61 23.38
CA ILE A 537 -3.19 -10.96 24.56
C ILE A 537 -4.26 -9.88 24.84
N VAL A 538 -3.86 -8.61 24.82
CA VAL A 538 -4.80 -7.49 25.03
C VAL A 538 -5.81 -7.42 23.89
N GLY A 539 -5.38 -7.63 22.65
CA GLY A 539 -6.26 -7.72 21.47
C GLY A 539 -7.30 -8.83 21.61
N PHE A 540 -6.90 -10.00 22.09
CA PHE A 540 -7.81 -11.09 22.41
C PHE A 540 -8.85 -10.71 23.49
N ALA A 541 -8.42 -10.04 24.55
CA ALA A 541 -9.30 -9.59 25.62
C ALA A 541 -10.30 -8.49 25.17
N LEU A 542 -9.90 -7.68 24.18
CA LEU A 542 -10.75 -6.67 23.54
C LEU A 542 -11.63 -7.24 22.42
N TRP A 543 -11.38 -8.49 21.99
CA TRP A 543 -12.19 -9.15 20.96
C TRP A 543 -13.59 -9.38 21.47
N HIS A 544 -14.56 -8.77 20.77
CA HIS A 544 -15.96 -8.80 21.16
C HIS A 544 -16.82 -9.55 20.17
N ARG A 545 -17.74 -10.39 20.68
CA ARG A 545 -18.80 -11.08 19.94
C ARG A 545 -20.16 -10.52 20.36
N GLY A 546 -21.10 -10.49 19.42
CA GLY A 546 -22.44 -9.95 19.63
C GLY A 546 -22.57 -8.45 19.32
N PRO A 547 -23.60 -7.77 19.87
CA PRO A 547 -23.94 -6.40 19.51
C PRO A 547 -22.78 -5.43 19.73
N SER A 548 -22.69 -4.41 18.85
CA SER A 548 -21.58 -3.44 18.86
C SER A 548 -21.47 -2.70 20.21
N GLN A 549 -20.30 -2.78 20.81
CA GLN A 549 -19.98 -2.06 22.06
C GLN A 549 -18.95 -0.95 21.77
N THR A 550 -19.06 0.14 22.53
CA THR A 550 -18.06 1.22 22.46
C THR A 550 -16.70 0.74 22.98
N LEU A 551 -15.63 1.34 22.50
CA LEU A 551 -14.26 1.01 22.95
C LEU A 551 -14.13 1.18 24.48
N ARG A 552 -14.75 2.23 25.05
CA ARG A 552 -14.73 2.49 26.49
C ARG A 552 -15.33 1.31 27.30
N THR A 553 -16.46 0.78 26.85
CA THR A 553 -17.10 -0.39 27.49
C THR A 553 -16.22 -1.64 27.36
N ARG A 554 -15.59 -1.86 26.20
CA ARG A 554 -14.69 -3.00 26.00
C ARG A 554 -13.45 -2.92 26.88
N LEU A 555 -12.86 -1.73 27.03
CA LEU A 555 -11.72 -1.50 27.92
C LEU A 555 -12.05 -1.78 29.39
N SER A 556 -13.23 -1.38 29.88
CA SER A 556 -13.64 -1.67 31.25
C SER A 556 -13.83 -3.17 31.51
N LEU A 557 -14.11 -3.95 30.49
CA LEU A 557 -14.33 -5.40 30.57
C LEU A 557 -13.05 -6.23 30.35
N VAL A 558 -11.93 -5.63 29.93
CA VAL A 558 -10.66 -6.35 29.64
C VAL A 558 -10.26 -7.26 30.77
N ARG A 559 -10.23 -6.73 32.02
CA ARG A 559 -9.85 -7.51 33.19
C ARG A 559 -10.76 -8.70 33.45
N TYR A 560 -12.05 -8.55 33.16
CA TYR A 560 -13.04 -9.60 33.34
C TYR A 560 -12.96 -10.68 32.24
N ASN A 561 -12.65 -10.27 31.00
CA ASN A 561 -12.54 -11.16 29.85
C ASN A 561 -11.22 -11.97 29.85
N MET A 562 -10.22 -11.54 30.61
CA MET A 562 -8.94 -12.24 30.70
C MET A 562 -8.94 -13.29 31.80
N SER A 563 -8.60 -14.54 31.43
CA SER A 563 -8.31 -15.59 32.40
C SER A 563 -7.07 -15.22 33.25
N LEU A 564 -6.94 -15.78 34.46
CA LEU A 564 -5.75 -15.56 35.30
C LEU A 564 -4.45 -15.89 34.56
N LYS A 565 -4.43 -16.99 33.80
CA LYS A 565 -3.27 -17.36 32.94
C LYS A 565 -2.96 -16.28 31.91
N GLY A 566 -3.98 -15.67 31.29
CA GLY A 566 -3.81 -14.57 30.34
C GLY A 566 -3.25 -13.32 31.00
N GLN A 567 -3.72 -12.97 32.21
CA GLN A 567 -3.19 -11.84 32.97
C GLN A 567 -1.72 -12.04 33.35
N ILE A 568 -1.36 -13.23 33.83
CA ILE A 568 0.03 -13.58 34.15
C ILE A 568 0.91 -13.50 32.89
N ALA A 569 0.46 -14.06 31.78
CA ALA A 569 1.21 -14.01 30.51
C ALA A 569 1.39 -12.56 30.00
N ALA A 570 0.40 -11.70 30.15
CA ALA A 570 0.51 -10.27 29.81
C ALA A 570 1.53 -9.54 30.70
N VAL A 571 1.52 -9.82 32.01
CA VAL A 571 2.50 -9.23 32.94
C VAL A 571 3.92 -9.73 32.63
N ILE A 572 4.09 -11.04 32.40
CA ILE A 572 5.41 -11.60 32.05
C ILE A 572 5.92 -10.98 30.74
N SER A 573 5.08 -10.88 29.69
CA SER A 573 5.50 -10.29 28.43
C SER A 573 5.89 -8.82 28.58
N LEU A 574 5.19 -8.06 29.43
CA LEU A 574 5.54 -6.67 29.72
C LEU A 574 6.86 -6.57 30.51
N LEU A 575 7.10 -7.46 31.48
CA LEU A 575 8.37 -7.50 32.22
C LEU A 575 9.55 -7.87 31.30
N VAL A 576 9.36 -8.82 30.38
CA VAL A 576 10.39 -9.16 29.38
C VAL A 576 10.64 -7.99 28.44
N PHE A 577 9.59 -7.28 28.02
CA PHE A 577 9.72 -6.08 27.19
C PHE A 577 10.56 -5.00 27.89
N VAL A 578 10.24 -4.68 29.16
CA VAL A 578 10.96 -3.68 29.95
C VAL A 578 12.40 -4.12 30.22
N GLY A 579 12.61 -5.39 30.58
CA GLY A 579 13.96 -5.94 30.85
C GLY A 579 14.85 -5.96 29.60
N ALA A 580 14.31 -6.38 28.45
CA ALA A 580 15.02 -6.34 27.18
C ALA A 580 15.32 -4.88 26.77
N GLY A 581 14.34 -3.98 26.95
CA GLY A 581 14.51 -2.55 26.68
C GLY A 581 15.60 -1.91 27.54
N TYR A 582 15.64 -2.23 28.83
CA TYR A 582 16.71 -1.77 29.73
C TYR A 582 18.08 -2.30 29.28
N ASN A 583 18.18 -3.56 28.90
CA ASN A 583 19.42 -4.14 28.41
C ASN A 583 19.92 -3.46 27.14
N ILE A 584 19.02 -3.23 26.17
CA ILE A 584 19.35 -2.50 24.93
C ILE A 584 19.80 -1.08 25.26
N TYR A 585 19.05 -0.35 26.09
CA TYR A 585 19.40 1.01 26.50
C TYR A 585 20.77 1.06 27.16
N TYR A 586 21.06 0.13 28.10
CA TYR A 586 22.33 0.07 28.81
C TYR A 586 23.51 -0.17 27.84
N ASN A 587 23.35 -1.07 26.88
CA ASN A 587 24.38 -1.38 25.88
C ASN A 587 24.60 -0.27 24.84
N THR A 588 23.52 0.46 24.45
CA THR A 588 23.58 1.44 23.35
C THR A 588 23.68 2.89 23.82
N ARG A 589 23.60 3.17 25.14
CA ARG A 589 23.67 4.55 25.67
C ARG A 589 24.62 4.68 26.83
N VAL A 590 24.89 3.60 27.60
CA VAL A 590 25.74 3.64 28.77
C VAL A 590 27.12 3.06 28.47
N ILE A 591 27.19 1.86 27.85
CA ILE A 591 28.46 1.22 27.48
C ILE A 591 29.00 1.80 26.18
N ASN A 592 28.14 1.90 25.15
CA ASN A 592 28.49 2.42 23.83
C ASN A 592 27.62 3.65 23.54
N GLU A 593 28.17 4.60 22.82
CA GLU A 593 27.42 5.74 22.31
C GLU A 593 26.76 5.36 20.97
N PHE A 594 25.44 5.53 20.87
CA PHE A 594 24.74 5.34 19.59
C PHE A 594 25.02 6.55 18.72
N VAL A 595 25.70 6.32 17.60
CA VAL A 595 26.06 7.34 16.62
C VAL A 595 24.99 7.34 15.52
N THR A 596 24.40 8.50 15.23
CA THR A 596 23.44 8.66 14.14
C THR A 596 24.17 8.73 12.78
N SER A 597 23.42 8.61 11.69
CA SER A 597 23.98 8.77 10.34
C SER A 597 24.60 10.15 10.15
N ASP A 598 23.95 11.20 10.68
CA ASP A 598 24.44 12.58 10.62
C ASP A 598 25.75 12.77 11.40
N ASP A 599 25.87 12.13 12.59
CA ASP A 599 27.09 12.16 13.37
C ASP A 599 28.24 11.43 12.67
N ASN A 600 27.93 10.31 11.98
CA ASN A 600 28.92 9.56 11.20
C ASN A 600 29.44 10.37 10.02
N GLU A 601 28.57 11.08 9.29
CA GLU A 601 29.00 11.99 8.21
C GLU A 601 29.89 13.12 8.77
N ALA A 602 29.53 13.72 9.89
CA ALA A 602 30.33 14.75 10.53
C ALA A 602 31.72 14.24 10.99
N LEU A 603 31.83 12.95 11.39
CA LEU A 603 33.11 12.31 11.73
C LEU A 603 33.96 11.99 10.49
N GLN A 604 33.36 11.68 9.35
CA GLN A 604 34.10 11.41 8.11
C GLN A 604 34.62 12.68 7.43
N VAL A 605 34.01 13.83 7.67
CA VAL A 605 34.42 15.14 7.13
C VAL A 605 35.57 15.77 7.96
N ARG A 606 35.82 15.31 9.19
CA ARG A 606 36.98 15.70 10.03
C ARG A 606 38.18 14.84 9.75
#